data_ec179a8f0972034ebb56af9a8dc192ad
#
_entry.id   ec179a8f0972034ebb56af9a8dc192ad
#
_cell.length_a   1.000
_cell.length_b   1.000
_cell.length_c   1.000
_cell.angle_alpha   90.00
_cell.angle_beta   90.00
_cell.angle_gamma   90.00
#
_symmetry.space_group_name_H-M   'P 1'
#
loop_
_entity.id
_entity.type
_entity.pdbx_description
1 polymer ?
#
loop_
_entity_poly.entity_id
_entity_poly.type
_entity_poly.pdbx_seq_one_letter_code
_entity_poly.pdbx_strand_id
1 'polypeptide(L)'
;AELNTIGEKIFKNEAGGIKKDLVYWNKGENFPSLGIGHFIWYKQGEPGIFEESFPQLVEFLKSKNVKLPKIMAENKYSPWKDRQELINLKTKKNPDIEELTNFLYDNKDLQIMFIFKRLEASLEKMMAVSSNKENVRKQFYRVASSPNGLYPLIDYVNFKGEGTNPKERYKEQGWGLLQVLENMKGAETGKATLTEFSNSAKFVLQRRVNNSDPSKNERKWLQGWFNRCNTYAE
;
A
#
# COMPACT_ATOMS: atom_id res chain seq x y z
N ALA A 1 -14.37 -4.23 13.40
CA ALA A 1 -15.28 -3.86 12.31
C ALA A 1 -14.63 -2.85 11.35
N GLU A 2 -14.01 -1.78 11.87
CA GLU A 2 -13.37 -0.76 11.04
C GLU A 2 -12.19 -1.32 10.24
N LEU A 3 -11.29 -2.08 10.87
CA LEU A 3 -10.14 -2.68 10.18
C LEU A 3 -10.58 -3.62 9.06
N ASN A 4 -11.67 -4.36 9.26
CA ASN A 4 -12.18 -5.25 8.23
C ASN A 4 -12.71 -4.46 7.03
N THR A 5 -13.42 -3.36 7.28
CA THR A 5 -13.92 -2.48 6.22
C THR A 5 -12.77 -1.85 5.42
N ILE A 6 -11.73 -1.41 6.11
CA ILE A 6 -10.51 -0.88 5.47
C ILE A 6 -9.85 -1.96 4.62
N GLY A 7 -9.74 -3.17 5.15
CA GLY A 7 -9.19 -4.31 4.43
C GLY A 7 -9.94 -4.61 3.13
N GLU A 8 -11.26 -4.55 3.17
CA GLU A 8 -12.10 -4.74 1.98
C GLU A 8 -11.86 -3.67 0.92
N LYS A 9 -11.73 -2.39 1.32
CA LYS A 9 -11.44 -1.30 0.38
C LYS A 9 -10.07 -1.46 -0.26
N ILE A 10 -9.05 -1.80 0.52
CA ILE A 10 -7.70 -2.02 0.01
C ILE A 10 -7.68 -3.22 -0.93
N PHE A 11 -8.31 -4.31 -0.52
CA PHE A 11 -8.43 -5.51 -1.34
C PHE A 11 -9.08 -5.22 -2.69
N LYS A 12 -10.16 -4.44 -2.70
CA LYS A 12 -10.85 -4.03 -3.92
C LYS A 12 -9.95 -3.18 -4.82
N ASN A 13 -9.20 -2.24 -4.26
CA ASN A 13 -8.37 -1.34 -5.04
C ASN A 13 -7.08 -1.99 -5.55
N GLU A 14 -6.43 -2.83 -4.75
CA GLU A 14 -5.13 -3.40 -5.10
C GLU A 14 -5.24 -4.73 -5.87
N ALA A 15 -6.27 -5.53 -5.59
CA ALA A 15 -6.46 -6.83 -6.24
C ALA A 15 -7.81 -6.94 -6.96
N GLY A 16 -8.51 -5.82 -7.18
CA GLY A 16 -9.83 -5.82 -7.80
C GLY A 16 -10.89 -6.54 -6.97
N GLY A 17 -10.61 -6.86 -5.71
CA GLY A 17 -11.51 -7.60 -4.83
C GLY A 17 -11.64 -9.07 -5.18
N ILE A 18 -10.74 -9.62 -5.99
CA ILE A 18 -10.80 -11.01 -6.44
C ILE A 18 -9.94 -11.87 -5.50
N LYS A 19 -10.57 -12.77 -4.77
CA LYS A 19 -9.93 -13.62 -3.76
C LYS A 19 -8.74 -14.40 -4.31
N LYS A 20 -8.85 -14.97 -5.51
CA LYS A 20 -7.76 -15.73 -6.14
C LYS A 20 -6.50 -14.89 -6.41
N ASP A 21 -6.63 -13.57 -6.47
CA ASP A 21 -5.51 -12.66 -6.74
C ASP A 21 -4.74 -12.29 -5.46
N LEU A 22 -5.12 -12.85 -4.31
CA LEU A 22 -4.34 -12.73 -3.08
C LEU A 22 -3.05 -13.55 -3.13
N VAL A 23 -2.95 -14.49 -4.06
CA VAL A 23 -1.71 -15.20 -4.41
C VAL A 23 -1.54 -15.01 -5.91
N TYR A 24 -0.67 -14.08 -6.29
CA TYR A 24 -0.63 -13.57 -7.66
C TYR A 24 0.80 -13.38 -8.15
N TRP A 25 1.01 -13.60 -9.42
CA TRP A 25 2.30 -13.35 -10.08
C TRP A 25 2.03 -12.53 -11.33
N ASN A 26 2.37 -11.25 -11.30
CA ASN A 26 2.11 -10.35 -12.40
C ASN A 26 2.98 -10.70 -13.61
N LYS A 27 2.36 -10.68 -14.79
CA LYS A 27 3.08 -10.93 -16.05
C LYS A 27 4.20 -9.90 -16.22
N GLY A 28 5.41 -10.39 -16.48
CA GLY A 28 6.58 -9.53 -16.64
C GLY A 28 7.37 -9.30 -15.36
N GLU A 29 6.90 -9.76 -14.21
CA GLU A 29 7.65 -9.68 -12.96
C GLU A 29 8.31 -11.03 -12.64
N ASN A 30 9.44 -11.00 -11.91
CA ASN A 30 10.18 -12.19 -11.52
C ASN A 30 9.85 -12.66 -10.11
N PHE A 31 8.75 -12.19 -9.56
CA PHE A 31 8.35 -12.48 -8.19
C PHE A 31 6.83 -12.48 -8.05
N PRO A 32 6.28 -13.27 -7.13
CA PRO A 32 4.86 -13.19 -6.79
C PRO A 32 4.60 -12.05 -5.80
N SER A 33 3.34 -11.64 -5.76
CA SER A 33 2.82 -10.68 -4.78
C SER A 33 1.65 -11.34 -4.04
N LEU A 34 1.62 -11.23 -2.72
CA LEU A 34 0.66 -11.93 -1.89
C LEU A 34 -0.07 -10.95 -0.95
N GLY A 35 -1.32 -11.28 -0.65
CA GLY A 35 -2.10 -10.51 0.30
C GLY A 35 -2.68 -9.23 -0.26
N ILE A 36 -3.41 -8.52 0.60
CA ILE A 36 -4.13 -7.30 0.22
C ILE A 36 -3.21 -6.12 -0.08
N GLY A 37 -1.97 -6.15 0.43
CA GLY A 37 -0.97 -5.10 0.20
C GLY A 37 0.04 -5.45 -0.87
N HIS A 38 -0.21 -6.46 -1.68
CA HIS A 38 0.73 -6.93 -2.71
C HIS A 38 2.13 -7.09 -2.16
N PHE A 39 2.26 -7.83 -1.06
CA PHE A 39 3.54 -8.06 -0.39
C PHE A 39 4.45 -8.90 -1.28
N ILE A 40 5.65 -8.39 -1.55
CA ILE A 40 6.59 -9.00 -2.49
C ILE A 40 7.37 -10.12 -1.82
N TRP A 41 7.53 -11.26 -2.53
CA TRP A 41 8.26 -12.41 -2.06
C TRP A 41 9.22 -12.92 -3.13
N TYR A 42 10.52 -12.79 -2.87
CA TYR A 42 11.55 -13.18 -3.82
C TYR A 42 11.97 -14.65 -3.64
N LYS A 43 12.42 -15.26 -4.73
CA LYS A 43 13.08 -16.55 -4.70
C LYS A 43 14.47 -16.42 -4.09
N GLN A 44 14.97 -17.49 -3.52
CA GLN A 44 16.32 -17.52 -2.94
C GLN A 44 17.37 -17.11 -3.97
N GLY A 45 18.21 -16.15 -3.61
CA GLY A 45 19.30 -15.68 -4.47
C GLY A 45 18.87 -14.79 -5.64
N GLU A 46 17.59 -14.45 -5.74
CA GLU A 46 17.07 -13.61 -6.83
C GLU A 46 16.33 -12.37 -6.30
N PRO A 47 16.98 -11.53 -5.46
CA PRO A 47 16.34 -10.32 -4.98
C PRO A 47 16.17 -9.31 -6.12
N GLY A 48 15.07 -8.54 -6.06
CA GLY A 48 14.80 -7.46 -7.00
C GLY A 48 15.05 -6.09 -6.39
N ILE A 49 14.61 -5.05 -7.10
CA ILE A 49 14.82 -3.65 -6.71
C ILE A 49 13.82 -3.16 -5.65
N PHE A 50 12.71 -3.87 -5.48
CA PHE A 50 11.69 -3.48 -4.51
C PHE A 50 11.99 -4.08 -3.14
N GLU A 51 11.50 -3.42 -2.08
CA GLU A 51 11.59 -3.97 -0.73
C GLU A 51 10.77 -5.27 -0.64
N GLU A 52 11.40 -6.32 -0.12
CA GLU A 52 10.73 -7.60 0.09
C GLU A 52 9.87 -7.54 1.36
N SER A 53 8.57 -7.37 1.20
CA SER A 53 7.66 -7.13 2.31
C SER A 53 6.97 -8.38 2.86
N PHE A 54 6.84 -9.44 2.07
CA PHE A 54 6.11 -10.63 2.52
C PHE A 54 6.78 -11.33 3.71
N PRO A 55 8.10 -11.53 3.77
CA PRO A 55 8.74 -12.10 4.96
C PRO A 55 8.55 -11.25 6.21
N GLN A 56 8.46 -9.93 6.07
CA GLN A 56 8.17 -9.03 7.18
C GLN A 56 6.74 -9.25 7.71
N LEU A 57 5.78 -9.45 6.81
CA LEU A 57 4.41 -9.82 7.18
C LEU A 57 4.40 -11.16 7.93
N VAL A 58 5.15 -12.14 7.46
CA VAL A 58 5.24 -13.46 8.12
C VAL A 58 5.73 -13.31 9.56
N GLU A 59 6.79 -12.53 9.78
CA GLU A 59 7.30 -12.27 11.13
C GLU A 59 6.28 -11.56 12.02
N PHE A 60 5.56 -10.59 11.46
CA PHE A 60 4.49 -9.91 12.18
C PHE A 60 3.38 -10.88 12.58
N LEU A 61 2.96 -11.77 11.69
CA LEU A 61 1.92 -12.75 11.97
C LEU A 61 2.37 -13.75 13.04
N LYS A 62 3.64 -14.17 13.01
CA LYS A 62 4.21 -15.00 14.07
C LYS A 62 4.12 -14.30 15.43
N SER A 63 4.39 -13.00 15.48
CA SER A 63 4.31 -12.23 16.73
C SER A 63 2.89 -12.15 17.28
N LYS A 64 1.88 -12.39 16.45
CA LYS A 64 0.47 -12.40 16.83
C LYS A 64 -0.03 -13.80 17.21
N ASN A 65 0.85 -14.80 17.25
CA ASN A 65 0.53 -16.19 17.60
C ASN A 65 -0.56 -16.80 16.69
N VAL A 66 -0.55 -16.41 15.43
CA VAL A 66 -1.51 -16.94 14.44
C VAL A 66 -0.91 -18.20 13.82
N LYS A 67 -1.74 -19.23 13.64
CA LYS A 67 -1.30 -20.45 12.94
C LYS A 67 -1.12 -20.13 11.46
N LEU A 68 0.10 -20.26 10.97
CA LEU A 68 0.43 -19.96 9.58
C LEU A 68 0.07 -21.13 8.66
N PRO A 69 -0.37 -20.86 7.42
CA PRO A 69 -0.51 -21.93 6.42
C PRO A 69 0.85 -22.53 6.09
N LYS A 70 0.83 -23.77 5.60
CA LYS A 70 2.00 -24.57 5.36
C LYS A 70 3.07 -23.85 4.51
N ILE A 71 2.65 -23.22 3.41
CA ILE A 71 3.59 -22.51 2.52
C ILE A 71 4.34 -21.41 3.27
N MET A 72 3.66 -20.65 4.12
CA MET A 72 4.31 -19.58 4.90
C MET A 72 5.19 -20.15 6.01
N ALA A 73 4.76 -21.22 6.65
CA ALA A 73 5.49 -21.82 7.78
C ALA A 73 6.78 -22.54 7.33
N GLU A 74 6.78 -23.15 6.15
CA GLU A 74 7.86 -24.01 5.70
C GLU A 74 8.83 -23.35 4.72
N ASN A 75 8.55 -22.14 4.23
CA ASN A 75 9.37 -21.50 3.21
C ASN A 75 9.83 -20.11 3.65
N LYS A 76 11.13 -19.92 3.68
CA LYS A 76 11.72 -18.59 3.88
C LYS A 76 11.66 -17.75 2.60
N TYR A 77 11.78 -18.42 1.46
CA TYR A 77 11.78 -17.82 0.14
C TYR A 77 10.58 -18.31 -0.65
N SER A 78 10.19 -17.57 -1.71
CA SER A 78 9.13 -17.99 -2.62
C SER A 78 9.42 -19.39 -3.16
N PRO A 79 8.52 -20.37 -2.97
CA PRO A 79 8.78 -21.76 -3.35
C PRO A 79 8.53 -22.06 -4.83
N TRP A 80 7.94 -21.14 -5.56
CA TRP A 80 7.56 -21.38 -6.96
C TRP A 80 8.70 -20.97 -7.88
N LYS A 81 9.00 -21.83 -8.84
CA LYS A 81 10.07 -21.63 -9.80
C LYS A 81 9.86 -20.39 -10.65
N ASP A 82 8.62 -20.23 -11.16
CA ASP A 82 8.23 -19.13 -12.05
C ASP A 82 6.72 -18.92 -12.02
N ARG A 83 6.27 -17.94 -12.77
CA ARG A 83 4.85 -17.59 -12.88
C ARG A 83 4.01 -18.76 -13.39
N GLN A 84 4.50 -19.51 -14.36
CA GLN A 84 3.74 -20.62 -14.97
C GLN A 84 3.51 -21.74 -13.96
N GLU A 85 4.49 -22.05 -13.13
CA GLU A 85 4.32 -23.05 -12.07
C GLU A 85 3.20 -22.64 -11.10
N LEU A 86 3.20 -21.38 -10.66
CA LEU A 86 2.15 -20.88 -9.77
C LEU A 86 0.77 -20.95 -10.45
N ILE A 87 0.68 -20.53 -11.70
CA ILE A 87 -0.59 -20.59 -12.46
C ILE A 87 -1.08 -22.05 -12.55
N ASN A 88 -0.20 -22.99 -12.86
CA ASN A 88 -0.55 -24.41 -12.96
C ASN A 88 -1.10 -24.94 -11.61
N LEU A 89 -0.43 -24.61 -10.50
CA LEU A 89 -0.89 -25.00 -9.17
C LEU A 89 -2.25 -24.40 -8.82
N LYS A 90 -2.47 -23.13 -9.17
CA LYS A 90 -3.76 -22.46 -8.96
C LYS A 90 -4.86 -23.11 -9.80
N THR A 91 -4.57 -23.42 -11.05
CA THR A 91 -5.53 -24.06 -11.98
C THR A 91 -5.96 -25.43 -11.47
N LYS A 92 -5.02 -26.19 -10.90
CA LYS A 92 -5.27 -27.53 -10.32
C LYS A 92 -5.87 -27.45 -8.92
N LYS A 93 -6.10 -26.26 -8.38
CA LYS A 93 -6.59 -26.04 -7.01
C LYS A 93 -5.74 -26.78 -5.98
N ASN A 94 -4.41 -26.61 -6.09
CA ASN A 94 -3.48 -27.21 -5.14
C ASN A 94 -3.88 -26.87 -3.69
N PRO A 95 -4.00 -27.85 -2.79
CA PRO A 95 -4.48 -27.62 -1.42
C PRO A 95 -3.68 -26.59 -0.63
N ASP A 96 -2.37 -26.55 -0.79
CA ASP A 96 -1.51 -25.62 -0.07
C ASP A 96 -1.71 -24.19 -0.56
N ILE A 97 -1.95 -24.00 -1.87
CA ILE A 97 -2.29 -22.68 -2.45
C ILE A 97 -3.67 -22.24 -1.96
N GLU A 98 -4.64 -23.14 -1.92
CA GLU A 98 -5.99 -22.83 -1.41
C GLU A 98 -5.94 -22.44 0.08
N GLU A 99 -5.16 -23.16 0.88
CA GLU A 99 -4.96 -22.83 2.29
C GLU A 99 -4.35 -21.43 2.46
N LEU A 100 -3.31 -21.12 1.69
CA LEU A 100 -2.67 -19.81 1.71
C LEU A 100 -3.64 -18.69 1.31
N THR A 101 -4.38 -18.89 0.23
CA THR A 101 -5.35 -17.93 -0.27
C THR A 101 -6.45 -17.65 0.75
N ASN A 102 -7.01 -18.71 1.36
CA ASN A 102 -8.04 -18.58 2.39
C ASN A 102 -7.50 -17.88 3.63
N PHE A 103 -6.28 -18.20 4.05
CA PHE A 103 -5.65 -17.53 5.18
C PHE A 103 -5.51 -16.02 4.95
N LEU A 104 -5.02 -15.63 3.79
CA LEU A 104 -4.86 -14.21 3.45
C LEU A 104 -6.22 -13.50 3.34
N TYR A 105 -7.22 -14.18 2.82
CA TYR A 105 -8.57 -13.64 2.76
C TYR A 105 -9.20 -13.47 4.15
N ASP A 106 -9.03 -14.45 5.02
CA ASP A 106 -9.66 -14.45 6.35
C ASP A 106 -8.93 -13.54 7.35
N ASN A 107 -7.69 -13.15 7.06
CA ASN A 107 -6.85 -12.34 7.94
C ASN A 107 -6.48 -10.98 7.34
N LYS A 108 -7.44 -10.36 6.64
CA LYS A 108 -7.25 -9.01 6.08
C LYS A 108 -6.96 -7.98 7.18
N ASP A 109 -7.61 -8.11 8.32
CA ASP A 109 -7.43 -7.21 9.46
C ASP A 109 -5.99 -7.21 10.00
N LEU A 110 -5.37 -8.38 10.12
CA LEU A 110 -3.96 -8.48 10.55
C LEU A 110 -3.00 -7.89 9.53
N GLN A 111 -3.29 -8.04 8.25
CA GLN A 111 -2.50 -7.42 7.20
C GLN A 111 -2.60 -5.88 7.27
N ILE A 112 -3.77 -5.35 7.55
CA ILE A 112 -3.96 -3.91 7.76
C ILE A 112 -3.18 -3.43 8.98
N MET A 113 -3.21 -4.16 10.08
CA MET A 113 -2.42 -3.81 11.26
C MET A 113 -0.93 -3.75 10.95
N PHE A 114 -0.43 -4.70 10.17
CA PHE A 114 0.96 -4.71 9.72
C PHE A 114 1.29 -3.48 8.87
N ILE A 115 0.43 -3.16 7.90
CA ILE A 115 0.61 -1.99 7.04
C ILE A 115 0.59 -0.72 7.88
N PHE A 116 -0.34 -0.61 8.83
CA PHE A 116 -0.41 0.58 9.69
C PHE A 116 0.83 0.75 10.57
N LYS A 117 1.37 -0.33 11.10
CA LYS A 117 2.63 -0.29 11.85
C LYS A 117 3.78 0.24 10.99
N ARG A 118 3.85 -0.19 9.72
CA ARG A 118 4.82 0.34 8.77
C ARG A 118 4.56 1.82 8.46
N LEU A 119 3.28 2.21 8.41
CA LEU A 119 2.88 3.59 8.16
C LEU A 119 3.32 4.52 9.30
N GLU A 120 3.23 4.08 10.55
CA GLU A 120 3.77 4.85 11.68
C GLU A 120 5.29 4.98 11.60
N ALA A 121 6.00 3.94 11.16
CA ALA A 121 7.43 4.03 10.89
C ALA A 121 7.73 5.00 9.75
N SER A 122 6.87 5.06 8.73
CA SER A 122 6.97 6.05 7.65
C SER A 122 6.78 7.47 8.17
N LEU A 123 5.90 7.67 9.15
CA LEU A 123 5.72 8.99 9.77
C LEU A 123 7.03 9.51 10.36
N GLU A 124 7.78 8.67 11.04
CA GLU A 124 9.10 9.04 11.58
C GLU A 124 10.06 9.50 10.47
N LYS A 125 10.08 8.78 9.35
CA LYS A 125 10.91 9.14 8.19
C LYS A 125 10.46 10.46 7.57
N MET A 126 9.15 10.66 7.44
CA MET A 126 8.58 11.90 6.88
C MET A 126 8.92 13.09 7.77
N MET A 127 8.79 12.94 9.08
CA MET A 127 9.14 13.99 10.03
C MET A 127 10.62 14.35 9.98
N ALA A 128 11.49 13.34 9.79
CA ALA A 128 12.94 13.56 9.74
C ALA A 128 13.37 14.47 8.58
N VAL A 129 12.64 14.48 7.48
CA VAL A 129 12.97 15.28 6.28
C VAL A 129 12.07 16.50 6.08
N SER A 130 11.00 16.63 6.83
CA SER A 130 10.06 17.74 6.69
C SER A 130 10.58 19.02 7.35
N SER A 131 10.34 20.15 6.70
CA SER A 131 10.55 21.47 7.29
C SER A 131 9.44 21.86 8.28
N ASN A 132 8.33 21.13 8.28
CA ASN A 132 7.17 21.40 9.14
C ASN A 132 6.71 20.13 9.83
N LYS A 133 7.59 19.59 10.69
CA LYS A 133 7.40 18.30 11.37
C LYS A 133 6.11 18.23 12.18
N GLU A 134 5.82 19.28 12.94
CA GLU A 134 4.64 19.32 13.80
C GLU A 134 3.34 19.25 12.99
N ASN A 135 3.28 19.97 11.87
CA ASN A 135 2.10 19.91 11.01
C ASN A 135 1.94 18.54 10.37
N VAL A 136 3.03 17.93 9.90
CA VAL A 136 3.00 16.58 9.32
C VAL A 136 2.45 15.58 10.33
N ARG A 137 2.98 15.59 11.56
CA ARG A 137 2.51 14.73 12.63
C ARG A 137 1.04 14.98 12.96
N LYS A 138 0.66 16.26 13.11
CA LYS A 138 -0.71 16.65 13.41
C LYS A 138 -1.67 16.14 12.34
N GLN A 139 -1.34 16.36 11.07
CA GLN A 139 -2.23 15.98 9.98
C GLN A 139 -2.30 14.45 9.82
N PHE A 140 -1.18 13.75 10.01
CA PHE A 140 -1.18 12.30 10.01
C PHE A 140 -2.18 11.72 11.01
N TYR A 141 -2.09 12.13 12.28
CA TYR A 141 -2.98 11.61 13.30
C TYR A 141 -4.41 12.13 13.17
N ARG A 142 -4.57 13.33 12.64
CA ARG A 142 -5.88 13.88 12.34
C ARG A 142 -6.61 12.99 11.33
N VAL A 143 -5.94 12.57 10.27
CA VAL A 143 -6.49 11.63 9.28
C VAL A 143 -6.70 10.25 9.90
N ALA A 144 -5.68 9.72 10.57
CA ALA A 144 -5.73 8.38 11.18
C ALA A 144 -6.84 8.23 12.22
N SER A 145 -7.16 9.32 12.94
CA SER A 145 -8.21 9.32 13.97
C SER A 145 -9.61 9.51 13.40
N SER A 146 -9.73 9.89 12.14
CA SER A 146 -11.04 10.05 11.51
C SER A 146 -11.62 8.68 11.14
N PRO A 147 -12.95 8.49 11.25
CA PRO A 147 -13.58 7.27 10.77
C PRO A 147 -13.20 6.99 9.31
N ASN A 148 -12.74 5.78 9.03
CA ASN A 148 -12.22 5.36 7.72
C ASN A 148 -10.93 6.08 7.28
N GLY A 149 -10.22 6.74 8.21
CA GLY A 149 -9.03 7.53 7.88
C GLY A 149 -7.77 6.71 7.59
N LEU A 150 -7.70 5.47 8.06
CA LEU A 150 -6.54 4.61 7.78
C LEU A 150 -6.43 4.27 6.30
N TYR A 151 -7.57 4.06 5.63
CA TYR A 151 -7.58 3.72 4.21
C TYR A 151 -6.85 4.76 3.34
N PRO A 152 -7.17 6.07 3.43
CA PRO A 152 -6.45 7.07 2.63
C PRO A 152 -4.94 7.07 2.84
N LEU A 153 -4.49 6.95 4.08
CA LEU A 153 -3.06 6.94 4.40
C LEU A 153 -2.35 5.73 3.77
N ILE A 154 -2.92 4.55 3.97
CA ILE A 154 -2.34 3.31 3.47
C ILE A 154 -2.37 3.28 1.94
N ASP A 155 -3.52 3.61 1.36
CA ASP A 155 -3.67 3.57 -0.09
C ASP A 155 -2.75 4.58 -0.78
N TYR A 156 -2.62 5.79 -0.25
CA TYR A 156 -1.78 6.81 -0.88
C TYR A 156 -0.30 6.44 -0.86
N VAL A 157 0.20 5.84 0.22
CA VAL A 157 1.59 5.34 0.25
C VAL A 157 1.80 4.27 -0.81
N ASN A 158 0.86 3.34 -0.95
CA ASN A 158 0.94 2.31 -2.00
C ASN A 158 0.85 2.93 -3.39
N PHE A 159 0.05 3.96 -3.55
CA PHE A 159 -0.21 4.62 -4.82
C PHE A 159 0.95 5.52 -5.28
N LYS A 160 1.49 6.35 -4.38
CA LYS A 160 2.47 7.40 -4.74
C LYS A 160 3.67 7.47 -3.80
N GLY A 161 3.77 6.58 -2.83
CA GLY A 161 4.92 6.50 -1.94
C GLY A 161 4.87 7.46 -0.77
N GLU A 162 5.94 7.43 0.03
CA GLU A 162 6.08 8.24 1.23
C GLU A 162 6.42 9.70 0.96
N GLY A 163 7.05 9.99 -0.18
CA GLY A 163 7.48 11.35 -0.52
C GLY A 163 8.80 11.76 0.13
N THR A 164 9.56 10.82 0.67
CA THR A 164 10.82 11.09 1.36
C THR A 164 12.07 10.98 0.47
N ASN A 165 11.95 10.36 -0.70
CA ASN A 165 13.06 10.15 -1.62
C ASN A 165 13.37 11.45 -2.38
N PRO A 166 14.58 12.05 -2.21
CA PRO A 166 14.93 13.29 -2.88
C PRO A 166 15.03 13.16 -4.40
N LYS A 167 15.13 11.94 -4.94
CA LYS A 167 15.14 11.70 -6.38
C LYS A 167 13.73 11.76 -6.99
N GLU A 168 12.71 11.60 -6.18
CA GLU A 168 11.32 11.66 -6.62
C GLU A 168 10.80 13.08 -6.47
N ARG A 169 11.33 13.97 -7.28
CA ARG A 169 10.99 15.40 -7.31
C ARG A 169 10.94 15.91 -8.74
N TYR A 170 9.96 16.76 -9.01
CA TYR A 170 9.96 17.61 -10.20
C TYR A 170 10.01 19.06 -9.71
N LYS A 171 10.99 19.83 -10.18
CA LYS A 171 11.20 21.21 -9.73
C LYS A 171 11.24 21.30 -8.19
N GLU A 172 11.97 20.37 -7.59
CA GLU A 172 12.17 20.26 -6.14
C GLU A 172 10.91 19.93 -5.32
N GLN A 173 9.81 19.60 -5.98
CA GLN A 173 8.54 19.27 -5.32
C GLN A 173 8.18 17.80 -5.50
N GLY A 174 7.92 17.12 -4.39
CA GLY A 174 7.50 15.73 -4.37
C GLY A 174 5.99 15.56 -4.43
N TRP A 175 5.56 14.31 -4.48
CA TRP A 175 4.15 13.95 -4.67
C TRP A 175 3.69 12.78 -3.80
N GLY A 176 4.46 12.43 -2.77
CA GLY A 176 4.10 11.35 -1.85
C GLY A 176 3.26 11.82 -0.68
N LEU A 177 3.03 10.92 0.26
CA LEU A 177 2.21 11.21 1.43
C LEU A 177 2.71 12.42 2.22
N LEU A 178 4.04 12.56 2.38
CA LEU A 178 4.63 13.72 3.05
C LEU A 178 4.09 15.03 2.49
N GLN A 179 4.10 15.17 1.16
CA GLN A 179 3.67 16.41 0.51
C GLN A 179 2.17 16.63 0.65
N VAL A 180 1.38 15.56 0.65
CA VAL A 180 -0.06 15.67 0.90
C VAL A 180 -0.32 16.21 2.31
N LEU A 181 0.35 15.66 3.31
CA LEU A 181 0.20 16.09 4.70
C LEU A 181 0.73 17.50 4.92
N GLU A 182 1.86 17.86 4.29
CA GLU A 182 2.42 19.21 4.38
C GLU A 182 1.46 20.27 3.82
N ASN A 183 0.67 19.92 2.80
CA ASN A 183 -0.27 20.83 2.18
C ASN A 183 -1.59 20.95 2.94
N MET A 184 -1.84 20.12 3.94
CA MET A 184 -3.03 20.18 4.79
C MET A 184 -2.80 21.16 5.95
N LYS A 185 -3.84 21.92 6.30
CA LYS A 185 -3.74 22.98 7.32
C LYS A 185 -4.90 22.97 8.32
N GLY A 186 -5.95 22.18 8.05
CA GLY A 186 -7.15 22.17 8.87
C GLY A 186 -6.94 21.58 10.27
N ALA A 187 -7.96 21.72 11.09
CA ALA A 187 -8.00 21.18 12.45
C ALA A 187 -9.27 20.38 12.72
N GLU A 188 -10.21 20.38 11.79
CA GLU A 188 -11.48 19.66 11.91
C GLU A 188 -11.25 18.16 11.86
N THR A 189 -12.17 17.39 12.41
CA THR A 189 -12.11 15.93 12.44
C THR A 189 -13.25 15.33 11.60
N GLY A 190 -13.13 14.02 11.31
CA GLY A 190 -14.18 13.30 10.61
C GLY A 190 -14.15 13.52 9.11
N LYS A 191 -15.33 13.62 8.49
CA LYS A 191 -15.47 13.69 7.04
C LYS A 191 -14.75 14.89 6.42
N ALA A 192 -14.76 16.05 7.10
CA ALA A 192 -14.06 17.23 6.63
C ALA A 192 -12.56 17.01 6.48
N THR A 193 -11.96 16.22 7.37
CA THR A 193 -10.55 15.83 7.30
C THR A 193 -10.27 15.01 6.05
N LEU A 194 -11.11 14.02 5.76
CA LEU A 194 -10.93 13.14 4.61
C LEU A 194 -11.13 13.89 3.30
N THR A 195 -12.06 14.82 3.27
CA THR A 195 -12.27 15.72 2.12
C THR A 195 -11.04 16.58 1.87
N GLU A 196 -10.46 17.14 2.94
CA GLU A 196 -9.23 17.92 2.82
C GLU A 196 -8.06 17.05 2.34
N PHE A 197 -7.93 15.83 2.86
CA PHE A 197 -6.90 14.89 2.40
C PHE A 197 -7.03 14.61 0.91
N SER A 198 -8.24 14.27 0.46
CA SER A 198 -8.51 14.02 -0.95
C SER A 198 -8.15 15.23 -1.83
N ASN A 199 -8.54 16.42 -1.42
CA ASN A 199 -8.25 17.65 -2.17
C ASN A 199 -6.75 17.96 -2.16
N SER A 200 -6.07 17.74 -1.05
CA SER A 200 -4.62 17.92 -0.95
C SER A 200 -3.86 16.95 -1.86
N ALA A 201 -4.29 15.69 -1.91
CA ALA A 201 -3.71 14.69 -2.80
C ALA A 201 -3.88 15.11 -4.27
N LYS A 202 -5.07 15.57 -4.65
CA LYS A 202 -5.32 16.07 -6.01
C LYS A 202 -4.44 17.27 -6.34
N PHE A 203 -4.29 18.20 -5.41
CA PHE A 203 -3.40 19.35 -5.60
C PHE A 203 -1.97 18.92 -5.86
N VAL A 204 -1.45 18.02 -5.05
CA VAL A 204 -0.08 17.51 -5.17
C VAL A 204 0.14 16.80 -6.51
N LEU A 205 -0.84 16.01 -6.95
CA LEU A 205 -0.76 15.29 -8.22
C LEU A 205 -0.89 16.22 -9.42
N GLN A 206 -1.75 17.24 -9.34
CA GLN A 206 -1.84 18.28 -10.37
C GLN A 206 -0.51 19.03 -10.49
N ARG A 207 0.10 19.37 -9.35
CA ARG A 207 1.42 20.03 -9.32
C ARG A 207 2.50 19.15 -9.96
N ARG A 208 2.48 17.85 -9.68
CA ARG A 208 3.39 16.91 -10.33
C ARG A 208 3.27 16.97 -11.84
N VAL A 209 2.04 16.90 -12.36
CA VAL A 209 1.79 16.97 -13.80
C VAL A 209 2.28 18.31 -14.37
N ASN A 210 1.97 19.41 -13.70
CA ASN A 210 2.37 20.77 -14.12
C ASN A 210 3.91 20.91 -14.15
N ASN A 211 4.60 20.26 -13.24
CA ASN A 211 6.08 20.31 -13.13
C ASN A 211 6.78 19.28 -14.00
N SER A 212 6.06 18.29 -14.52
CA SER A 212 6.65 17.22 -15.32
C SER A 212 7.05 17.71 -16.71
N ASP A 213 8.04 17.05 -17.30
CA ASP A 213 8.42 17.30 -18.68
C ASP A 213 7.24 16.93 -19.58
N PRO A 214 6.76 17.84 -20.47
CA PRO A 214 5.65 17.55 -21.38
C PRO A 214 5.84 16.29 -22.21
N SER A 215 7.08 15.89 -22.50
CA SER A 215 7.38 14.67 -23.26
C SER A 215 6.90 13.39 -22.58
N LYS A 216 6.74 13.41 -21.24
CA LYS A 216 6.23 12.26 -20.48
C LYS A 216 4.72 12.10 -20.58
N ASN A 217 4.03 13.15 -21.00
CA ASN A 217 2.56 13.15 -21.14
C ASN A 217 1.83 12.58 -19.92
N GLU A 218 2.23 12.98 -18.71
CA GLU A 218 1.63 12.49 -17.47
C GLU A 218 0.18 12.96 -17.29
N ARG A 219 -0.21 14.03 -17.98
CA ARG A 219 -1.59 14.56 -17.93
C ARG A 219 -2.63 13.49 -18.25
N LYS A 220 -2.29 12.52 -19.08
CA LYS A 220 -3.21 11.42 -19.46
C LYS A 220 -3.63 10.54 -18.26
N TRP A 221 -2.82 10.52 -17.19
CA TRP A 221 -3.10 9.73 -16.00
C TRP A 221 -3.95 10.45 -14.96
N LEU A 222 -4.05 11.78 -15.06
CA LEU A 222 -4.57 12.63 -14.00
C LEU A 222 -6.02 12.32 -13.62
N GLN A 223 -6.89 12.05 -14.59
CA GLN A 223 -8.28 11.72 -14.30
C GLN A 223 -8.39 10.44 -13.49
N GLY A 224 -7.63 9.40 -13.85
CA GLY A 224 -7.59 8.15 -13.09
C GLY A 224 -7.05 8.36 -11.68
N TRP A 225 -6.02 9.19 -11.53
CA TRP A 225 -5.48 9.55 -10.21
C TRP A 225 -6.52 10.26 -9.36
N PHE A 226 -7.24 11.21 -9.93
CA PHE A 226 -8.31 11.94 -9.23
C PHE A 226 -9.46 11.01 -8.82
N ASN A 227 -9.82 10.06 -9.68
CA ASN A 227 -10.85 9.07 -9.35
C ASN A 227 -10.44 8.26 -8.12
N ARG A 228 -9.15 7.88 -8.03
CA ARG A 228 -8.65 7.17 -6.85
C ARG A 228 -8.68 8.06 -5.61
N CYS A 229 -8.28 9.31 -5.72
CA CYS A 229 -8.33 10.26 -4.60
C CYS A 229 -9.76 10.49 -4.11
N ASN A 230 -10.76 10.43 -4.99
CA ASN A 230 -12.17 10.56 -4.60
C ASN A 230 -12.61 9.48 -3.62
N THR A 231 -12.01 8.29 -3.69
CA THR A 231 -12.34 7.19 -2.77
C THR A 231 -11.95 7.49 -1.33
N TYR A 232 -11.07 8.45 -1.09
CA TYR A 232 -10.60 8.80 0.24
C TYR A 232 -11.64 9.58 1.05
N ALA A 233 -12.54 10.25 0.38
CA ALA A 233 -13.57 11.09 0.98
C ALA A 233 -14.95 10.42 1.08
N GLU A 234 -15.06 9.14 0.71
CA GLU A 234 -16.31 8.38 0.75
C GLU A 234 -16.74 7.98 2.15
#